data_ea592acdd80763a4ecad66807a1c2bab
#
_entry.id   ea592acdd80763a4ecad66807a1c2bab
#
_cell.length_a   1.000
_cell.length_b   1.000
_cell.length_c   1.000
_cell.angle_alpha   90.00
_cell.angle_beta   90.00
_cell.angle_gamma   90.00
#
_symmetry.space_group_name_H-M   'P 1'
#
loop_
_entity.id
_entity.type
_entity.pdbx_description
1 polymer ?
#
loop_
_entity_poly.entity_id
_entity_poly.type
_entity_poly.pdbx_seq_one_letter_code
_entity_poly.pdbx_strand_id
1 'polypeptide(L)'
;HARQELHEMGPMSSKEWIMLGTFVLLLILWVTGTALGIDATSAAFFGIGILLVTKVLTWKDMAKNSSAWSTLIFFAVLVGMADHLKKLKVVDWIGQQAAHSVSGMAWPLAFTVLVLAYFFIHYMFASNTAQIVALYAVFLGAAVAAGVPPMFAALFLGFMGNLIGGITHYASGPAGVYYGSGYFSVGEWFKIG
;
A
#
# COMPACT_ATOMS: atom_id res chain seq x y z
N HIS A 1 4.57 -12.54 33.15
CA HIS A 1 4.58 -11.16 32.63
C HIS A 1 3.17 -10.76 32.13
N ALA A 2 2.65 -11.31 31.02
CA ALA A 2 1.37 -10.92 30.41
C ALA A 2 0.14 -11.05 31.37
N ARG A 3 0.08 -12.09 32.21
CA ARG A 3 -1.00 -12.26 33.19
C ARG A 3 -0.92 -11.24 34.34
N GLN A 4 0.26 -10.79 34.66
CA GLN A 4 0.51 -9.82 35.72
C GLN A 4 0.13 -8.43 35.20
N GLU A 5 0.53 -8.06 34.00
CA GLU A 5 0.12 -6.83 33.34
C GLU A 5 -1.40 -6.75 33.12
N LEU A 6 -2.02 -7.88 32.71
CA LEU A 6 -3.48 -7.95 32.59
C LEU A 6 -4.21 -7.72 33.90
N HIS A 7 -3.65 -8.19 35.01
CA HIS A 7 -4.23 -7.99 36.35
C HIS A 7 -4.05 -6.53 36.83
N GLU A 8 -2.94 -5.88 36.44
CA GLU A 8 -2.66 -4.48 36.77
C GLU A 8 -3.52 -3.51 35.94
N MET A 9 -3.88 -3.88 34.70
CA MET A 9 -4.77 -3.07 33.86
C MET A 9 -6.21 -2.97 34.38
N GLY A 10 -6.67 -3.96 35.16
CA GLY A 10 -8.02 -3.99 35.70
C GLY A 10 -9.14 -4.23 34.65
N PRO A 11 -10.41 -4.00 35.03
CA PRO A 11 -11.55 -4.17 34.12
C PRO A 11 -11.57 -3.08 33.03
N MET A 12 -12.07 -3.45 31.85
CA MET A 12 -12.19 -2.52 30.71
C MET A 12 -13.00 -1.27 31.08
N SER A 13 -12.41 -0.13 30.81
CA SER A 13 -13.04 1.19 31.01
C SER A 13 -14.10 1.47 29.92
N SER A 14 -14.99 2.42 30.18
CA SER A 14 -16.00 2.85 29.19
C SER A 14 -15.36 3.35 27.89
N LYS A 15 -14.18 3.95 27.95
CA LYS A 15 -13.45 4.41 26.75
C LYS A 15 -12.94 3.25 25.90
N GLU A 16 -12.48 2.19 26.53
CA GLU A 16 -12.01 0.97 25.84
C GLU A 16 -13.19 0.24 25.17
N TRP A 17 -14.35 0.19 25.82
CA TRP A 17 -15.56 -0.34 25.21
C TRP A 17 -16.01 0.48 23.99
N ILE A 18 -15.95 1.81 24.05
CA ILE A 18 -16.25 2.67 22.90
C ILE A 18 -15.25 2.46 21.78
N MET A 19 -13.95 2.36 22.10
CA MET A 19 -12.91 2.05 21.12
C MET A 19 -13.17 0.72 20.41
N LEU A 20 -13.44 -0.34 21.20
CA LEU A 20 -13.74 -1.66 20.66
C LEU A 20 -15.00 -1.63 19.78
N GLY A 21 -16.08 -0.99 20.26
CA GLY A 21 -17.30 -0.84 19.47
C GLY A 21 -17.09 -0.07 18.17
N THR A 22 -16.30 1.00 18.20
CA THR A 22 -15.94 1.77 17.00
C THR A 22 -15.12 0.91 16.03
N PHE A 23 -14.17 0.12 16.53
CA PHE A 23 -13.37 -0.78 15.70
C PHE A 23 -14.24 -1.84 15.00
N VAL A 24 -15.12 -2.50 15.75
CA VAL A 24 -16.07 -3.49 15.18
C VAL A 24 -16.99 -2.83 14.14
N LEU A 25 -17.51 -1.64 14.43
CA LEU A 25 -18.33 -0.87 13.49
C LEU A 25 -17.57 -0.56 12.21
N LEU A 26 -16.31 -0.15 12.29
CA LEU A 26 -15.48 0.12 11.12
C LEU A 26 -15.24 -1.14 10.29
N LEU A 27 -14.97 -2.28 10.91
CA LEU A 27 -14.84 -3.56 10.19
C LEU A 27 -16.13 -3.90 9.44
N ILE A 28 -17.28 -3.75 10.08
CA ILE A 28 -18.59 -3.97 9.42
C ILE A 28 -18.75 -3.01 8.24
N LEU A 29 -18.49 -1.72 8.42
CA LEU A 29 -18.60 -0.74 7.35
C LEU A 29 -17.64 -1.01 6.19
N TRP A 30 -16.44 -1.48 6.43
CA TRP A 30 -15.49 -1.84 5.36
C TRP A 30 -15.90 -3.10 4.60
N VAL A 31 -16.46 -4.08 5.28
CA VAL A 31 -16.96 -5.31 4.63
C VAL A 31 -18.25 -5.05 3.83
N THR A 32 -19.15 -4.23 4.38
CA THR A 32 -20.47 -3.96 3.77
C THR A 32 -20.51 -2.68 2.93
N GLY A 33 -19.45 -1.87 2.98
CA GLY A 33 -19.42 -0.52 2.39
C GLY A 33 -19.72 -0.49 0.90
N THR A 34 -19.25 -1.49 0.14
CA THR A 34 -19.54 -1.63 -1.29
C THR A 34 -21.04 -1.78 -1.56
N ALA A 35 -21.74 -2.53 -0.72
CA ALA A 35 -23.21 -2.72 -0.83
C ALA A 35 -24.00 -1.50 -0.38
N LEU A 36 -23.44 -0.69 0.54
CA LEU A 36 -24.07 0.50 1.11
C LEU A 36 -23.67 1.79 0.38
N GLY A 37 -22.77 1.74 -0.60
CA GLY A 37 -22.25 2.92 -1.28
C GLY A 37 -21.36 3.81 -0.39
N ILE A 38 -20.79 3.24 0.69
CA ILE A 38 -19.91 3.95 1.62
C ILE A 38 -18.45 3.59 1.26
N ASP A 39 -17.65 4.60 0.93
CA ASP A 39 -16.22 4.36 0.68
C ASP A 39 -15.44 4.18 2.00
N ALA A 40 -14.31 3.48 1.91
CA ALA A 40 -13.51 3.12 3.08
C ALA A 40 -12.94 4.33 3.84
N THR A 41 -12.68 5.43 3.14
CA THR A 41 -12.15 6.66 3.73
C THR A 41 -13.22 7.38 4.53
N SER A 42 -14.43 7.47 3.97
CA SER A 42 -15.60 8.03 4.68
C SER A 42 -15.92 7.26 5.95
N ALA A 43 -15.87 5.92 5.89
CA ALA A 43 -16.03 5.08 7.07
C ALA A 43 -14.95 5.37 8.13
N ALA A 44 -13.68 5.49 7.71
CA ALA A 44 -12.58 5.81 8.64
C ALA A 44 -12.76 7.18 9.31
N PHE A 45 -13.13 8.22 8.55
CA PHE A 45 -13.42 9.55 9.12
C PHE A 45 -14.61 9.51 10.07
N PHE A 46 -15.63 8.72 9.79
CA PHE A 46 -16.77 8.54 10.69
C PHE A 46 -16.31 7.92 12.01
N GLY A 47 -15.46 6.89 11.98
CA GLY A 47 -14.88 6.29 13.19
C GLY A 47 -14.06 7.29 14.01
N ILE A 48 -13.21 8.08 13.36
CA ILE A 48 -12.46 9.16 14.02
C ILE A 48 -13.42 10.17 14.66
N GLY A 49 -14.51 10.53 13.97
CA GLY A 49 -15.55 11.42 14.48
C GLY A 49 -16.17 10.89 15.76
N ILE A 50 -16.53 9.61 15.82
CA ILE A 50 -17.05 8.95 17.04
C ILE A 50 -16.05 9.09 18.18
N LEU A 51 -14.77 8.75 17.96
CA LEU A 51 -13.74 8.77 18.99
C LEU A 51 -13.47 10.19 19.53
N LEU A 52 -13.57 11.21 18.68
CA LEU A 52 -13.43 12.61 19.08
C LEU A 52 -14.64 13.10 19.88
N VAL A 53 -15.85 12.82 19.42
CA VAL A 53 -17.10 13.24 20.11
C VAL A 53 -17.22 12.58 21.48
N THR A 54 -16.85 11.31 21.58
CA THR A 54 -16.84 10.55 22.85
C THR A 54 -15.66 10.87 23.75
N LYS A 55 -14.74 11.70 23.29
CA LYS A 55 -13.49 12.06 24.01
C LYS A 55 -12.61 10.84 24.36
N VAL A 56 -12.71 9.79 23.60
CA VAL A 56 -11.76 8.67 23.62
C VAL A 56 -10.42 9.13 23.07
N LEU A 57 -10.46 9.85 21.92
CA LEU A 57 -9.35 10.62 21.36
C LEU A 57 -9.61 12.11 21.53
N THR A 58 -8.55 12.88 21.74
CA THR A 58 -8.61 14.34 21.71
C THR A 58 -7.94 14.87 20.43
N TRP A 59 -8.33 16.08 20.00
CA TRP A 59 -7.65 16.76 18.89
C TRP A 59 -6.13 16.87 19.14
N LYS A 60 -5.72 17.06 20.38
CA LYS A 60 -4.31 17.13 20.75
C LYS A 60 -3.56 15.82 20.50
N ASP A 61 -4.20 14.68 20.73
CA ASP A 61 -3.60 13.36 20.46
C ASP A 61 -3.42 13.15 18.96
N MET A 62 -4.41 13.52 18.16
CA MET A 62 -4.30 13.49 16.70
C MET A 62 -3.21 14.45 16.18
N ALA A 63 -3.20 15.70 16.65
CA ALA A 63 -2.24 16.71 16.19
C ALA A 63 -0.80 16.35 16.56
N LYS A 64 -0.59 15.68 17.69
CA LYS A 64 0.73 15.23 18.14
C LYS A 64 1.24 13.96 17.46
N ASN A 65 0.41 13.25 16.72
CA ASN A 65 0.81 12.04 16.02
C ASN A 65 1.64 12.38 14.76
N SER A 66 2.90 12.73 14.98
CA SER A 66 3.82 13.12 13.90
C SER A 66 4.01 12.04 12.85
N SER A 67 3.96 10.76 13.26
CA SER A 67 4.08 9.63 12.33
C SER A 67 2.91 9.58 11.35
N ALA A 68 1.67 9.74 11.83
CA ALA A 68 0.49 9.77 10.98
C ALA A 68 0.52 10.96 10.00
N TRP A 69 0.89 12.15 10.47
CA TRP A 69 1.00 13.33 9.61
C TRP A 69 2.12 13.21 8.58
N SER A 70 3.29 12.70 8.98
CA SER A 70 4.39 12.45 8.05
C SER A 70 3.98 11.45 6.97
N THR A 71 3.33 10.36 7.36
CA THR A 71 2.82 9.36 6.43
C THR A 71 1.80 9.97 5.47
N LEU A 72 0.82 10.73 5.98
CA LEU A 72 -0.19 11.38 5.16
C LEU A 72 0.41 12.29 4.10
N ILE A 73 1.31 13.20 4.51
CA ILE A 73 1.94 14.16 3.61
C ILE A 73 2.79 13.43 2.56
N PHE A 74 3.61 12.47 3.01
CA PHE A 74 4.48 11.69 2.14
C PHE A 74 3.66 10.93 1.07
N PHE A 75 2.64 10.18 1.47
CA PHE A 75 1.80 9.45 0.53
C PHE A 75 0.99 10.36 -0.38
N ALA A 76 0.43 11.46 0.13
CA ALA A 76 -0.34 12.40 -0.69
C ALA A 76 0.50 12.97 -1.83
N VAL A 77 1.75 13.36 -1.55
CA VAL A 77 2.68 13.87 -2.57
C VAL A 77 3.01 12.78 -3.58
N LEU A 78 3.33 11.57 -3.13
CA LEU A 78 3.75 10.48 -4.02
C LEU A 78 2.62 9.99 -4.92
N VAL A 79 1.41 9.83 -4.38
CA VAL A 79 0.23 9.48 -5.16
C VAL A 79 -0.07 10.57 -6.19
N GLY A 80 0.02 11.84 -5.79
CA GLY A 80 -0.13 12.97 -6.70
C GLY A 80 0.91 12.98 -7.83
N MET A 81 2.17 12.69 -7.52
CA MET A 81 3.22 12.56 -8.54
C MET A 81 2.96 11.40 -9.49
N ALA A 82 2.57 10.21 -8.98
CA ALA A 82 2.24 9.06 -9.82
C ALA A 82 1.07 9.35 -10.77
N ASP A 83 0.02 10.04 -10.28
CA ASP A 83 -1.12 10.46 -11.11
C ASP A 83 -0.69 11.46 -12.21
N HIS A 84 0.20 12.40 -11.88
CA HIS A 84 0.76 13.33 -12.86
C HIS A 84 1.61 12.61 -13.92
N LEU A 85 2.45 11.65 -13.54
CA LEU A 85 3.24 10.85 -14.50
C LEU A 85 2.32 10.10 -15.47
N LYS A 86 1.19 9.57 -14.99
CA LYS A 86 0.17 8.94 -15.83
C LYS A 86 -0.48 9.95 -16.79
N LYS A 87 -0.89 11.13 -16.32
CA LYS A 87 -1.47 12.19 -17.15
C LYS A 87 -0.52 12.70 -18.23
N LEU A 88 0.77 12.76 -17.90
CA LEU A 88 1.84 13.15 -18.85
C LEU A 88 2.23 12.02 -19.81
N LYS A 89 1.56 10.86 -19.78
CA LYS A 89 1.83 9.67 -20.60
C LYS A 89 3.27 9.12 -20.46
N VAL A 90 3.99 9.48 -19.41
CA VAL A 90 5.31 8.91 -19.11
C VAL A 90 5.20 7.40 -18.88
N VAL A 91 4.13 6.98 -18.22
CA VAL A 91 3.83 5.57 -17.95
C VAL A 91 3.62 4.79 -19.26
N ASP A 92 2.87 5.37 -20.21
CA ASP A 92 2.63 4.76 -21.53
C ASP A 92 3.93 4.66 -22.33
N TRP A 93 4.78 5.68 -22.25
CA TRP A 93 6.10 5.68 -22.87
C TRP A 93 7.00 4.57 -22.30
N ILE A 94 7.05 4.42 -20.97
CA ILE A 94 7.80 3.32 -20.31
C ILE A 94 7.31 1.96 -20.83
N GLY A 95 6.01 1.79 -20.95
CA GLY A 95 5.43 0.55 -21.47
C GLY A 95 5.80 0.26 -22.91
N GLN A 96 5.78 1.27 -23.77
CA GLN A 96 6.22 1.13 -25.16
C GLN A 96 7.71 0.76 -25.24
N GLN A 97 8.58 1.38 -24.44
CA GLN A 97 9.98 1.03 -24.36
C GLN A 97 10.18 -0.41 -23.87
N ALA A 98 9.43 -0.82 -22.83
CA ALA A 98 9.48 -2.19 -22.32
C ALA A 98 9.04 -3.21 -23.39
N ALA A 99 7.94 -2.96 -24.11
CA ALA A 99 7.48 -3.81 -25.20
C ALA A 99 8.49 -3.88 -26.36
N HIS A 100 9.08 -2.75 -26.73
CA HIS A 100 10.08 -2.69 -27.78
C HIS A 100 11.35 -3.45 -27.41
N SER A 101 11.78 -3.36 -26.17
CA SER A 101 13.00 -4.02 -25.67
C SER A 101 12.93 -5.55 -25.69
N VAL A 102 11.73 -6.12 -25.63
CA VAL A 102 11.50 -7.58 -25.69
C VAL A 102 11.01 -8.08 -27.04
N SER A 103 10.92 -7.19 -28.02
CA SER A 103 10.45 -7.52 -29.37
C SER A 103 11.40 -8.54 -30.04
N GLY A 104 10.83 -9.61 -30.62
CA GLY A 104 11.62 -10.69 -31.23
C GLY A 104 12.20 -11.73 -30.26
N MET A 105 12.04 -11.57 -28.95
CA MET A 105 12.43 -12.59 -27.97
C MET A 105 11.37 -13.71 -27.87
N ALA A 106 11.82 -14.94 -27.54
CA ALA A 106 10.89 -15.99 -27.14
C ALA A 106 10.13 -15.55 -25.87
N TRP A 107 8.82 -15.80 -25.84
CA TRP A 107 7.95 -15.28 -24.77
C TRP A 107 8.43 -15.56 -23.32
N PRO A 108 9.08 -16.72 -22.98
CA PRO A 108 9.56 -16.94 -21.61
C PRO A 108 10.66 -15.96 -21.21
N LEU A 109 11.59 -15.68 -22.16
CA LEU A 109 12.67 -14.71 -21.92
C LEU A 109 12.13 -13.28 -21.87
N ALA A 110 11.24 -12.92 -22.80
CA ALA A 110 10.55 -11.63 -22.81
C ALA A 110 9.83 -11.37 -21.48
N PHE A 111 9.10 -12.38 -21.00
CA PHE A 111 8.37 -12.27 -19.74
C PHE A 111 9.31 -12.12 -18.52
N THR A 112 10.40 -12.88 -18.49
CA THR A 112 11.40 -12.74 -17.42
C THR A 112 11.97 -11.32 -17.38
N VAL A 113 12.34 -10.75 -18.51
CA VAL A 113 12.85 -9.37 -18.60
C VAL A 113 11.80 -8.36 -18.14
N LEU A 114 10.56 -8.51 -18.58
CA LEU A 114 9.46 -7.63 -18.17
C LEU A 114 9.15 -7.71 -16.67
N VAL A 115 9.16 -8.92 -16.11
CA VAL A 115 8.94 -9.12 -14.67
C VAL A 115 10.08 -8.50 -13.83
N LEU A 116 11.33 -8.71 -14.24
CA LEU A 116 12.47 -8.07 -13.57
C LEU A 116 12.40 -6.55 -13.66
N ALA A 117 12.07 -6.00 -14.85
CA ALA A 117 11.90 -4.57 -15.01
C ALA A 117 10.75 -4.04 -14.11
N TYR A 118 9.59 -4.74 -14.09
CA TYR A 118 8.47 -4.39 -13.22
C TYR A 118 8.84 -4.44 -11.73
N PHE A 119 9.65 -5.42 -11.32
CA PHE A 119 10.12 -5.56 -9.96
C PHE A 119 11.08 -4.42 -9.58
N PHE A 120 12.13 -4.19 -10.37
CA PHE A 120 13.16 -3.19 -10.03
C PHE A 120 12.67 -1.75 -10.17
N ILE A 121 11.72 -1.46 -11.05
CA ILE A 121 11.16 -0.12 -11.18
C ILE A 121 10.46 0.34 -9.89
N HIS A 122 10.11 -0.60 -8.99
CA HIS A 122 9.54 -0.30 -7.69
C HIS A 122 10.43 0.57 -6.81
N TYR A 123 11.74 0.50 -6.96
CA TYR A 123 12.65 1.39 -6.23
C TYR A 123 12.40 2.88 -6.51
N MET A 124 11.71 3.20 -7.62
CA MET A 124 11.31 4.56 -7.98
C MET A 124 9.92 4.92 -7.44
N PHE A 125 9.18 3.97 -6.85
CA PHE A 125 7.85 4.17 -6.31
C PHE A 125 7.88 4.01 -4.79
N ALA A 126 7.27 4.97 -4.09
CA ALA A 126 7.13 4.88 -2.63
C ALA A 126 5.75 4.34 -2.21
N SER A 127 5.04 3.71 -3.12
CA SER A 127 3.78 3.03 -2.85
C SER A 127 3.57 1.89 -3.83
N ASN A 128 3.44 0.69 -3.29
CA ASN A 128 3.05 -0.51 -3.99
C ASN A 128 1.75 -0.29 -4.81
N THR A 129 0.70 0.26 -4.17
CA THR A 129 -0.57 0.55 -4.85
C THR A 129 -0.39 1.53 -6.01
N ALA A 130 0.40 2.59 -5.83
CA ALA A 130 0.65 3.57 -6.88
C ALA A 130 1.34 2.94 -8.10
N GLN A 131 2.33 2.06 -7.88
CA GLN A 131 2.98 1.34 -8.97
C GLN A 131 2.00 0.40 -9.68
N ILE A 132 1.21 -0.39 -8.95
CA ILE A 132 0.24 -1.32 -9.55
C ILE A 132 -0.74 -0.54 -10.42
N VAL A 133 -1.34 0.51 -9.90
CA VAL A 133 -2.29 1.34 -10.66
C VAL A 133 -1.65 1.97 -11.90
N ALA A 134 -0.38 2.39 -11.81
CA ALA A 134 0.31 3.02 -12.91
C ALA A 134 0.81 2.02 -13.96
N LEU A 135 1.42 0.93 -13.56
CA LEU A 135 2.25 0.11 -14.45
C LEU A 135 1.67 -1.29 -14.76
N TYR A 136 0.80 -1.83 -13.92
CA TYR A 136 0.31 -3.21 -14.08
C TYR A 136 -0.29 -3.47 -15.46
N ALA A 137 -1.24 -2.63 -15.89
CA ALA A 137 -1.92 -2.81 -17.19
C ALA A 137 -0.96 -2.66 -18.36
N VAL A 138 0.03 -1.80 -18.23
CA VAL A 138 1.04 -1.53 -19.27
C VAL A 138 1.98 -2.73 -19.43
N PHE A 139 2.51 -3.26 -18.34
CA PHE A 139 3.38 -4.45 -18.36
C PHE A 139 2.62 -5.71 -18.77
N LEU A 140 1.36 -5.85 -18.34
CA LEU A 140 0.49 -6.93 -18.78
C LEU A 140 0.27 -6.86 -20.31
N GLY A 141 -0.04 -5.68 -20.84
CA GLY A 141 -0.20 -5.48 -22.28
C GLY A 141 1.07 -5.81 -23.07
N ALA A 142 2.24 -5.39 -22.57
CA ALA A 142 3.53 -5.73 -23.18
C ALA A 142 3.81 -7.24 -23.14
N ALA A 143 3.51 -7.91 -22.05
CA ALA A 143 3.68 -9.36 -21.92
C ALA A 143 2.77 -10.13 -22.89
N VAL A 144 1.51 -9.76 -22.99
CA VAL A 144 0.55 -10.37 -23.93
C VAL A 144 0.97 -10.13 -25.38
N ALA A 145 1.43 -8.93 -25.70
CA ALA A 145 1.96 -8.61 -27.03
C ALA A 145 3.22 -9.42 -27.38
N ALA A 146 4.03 -9.80 -26.38
CA ALA A 146 5.17 -10.70 -26.55
C ALA A 146 4.79 -12.19 -26.62
N GLY A 147 3.49 -12.53 -26.61
CA GLY A 147 2.99 -13.90 -26.73
C GLY A 147 2.88 -14.66 -25.40
N VAL A 148 2.99 -14.00 -24.28
CA VAL A 148 2.77 -14.62 -22.96
C VAL A 148 1.29 -14.95 -22.77
N PRO A 149 0.91 -16.16 -22.27
CA PRO A 149 -0.48 -16.49 -21.99
C PRO A 149 -1.10 -15.45 -21.03
N PRO A 150 -2.23 -14.79 -21.40
CA PRO A 150 -2.75 -13.64 -20.67
C PRO A 150 -3.04 -13.91 -19.19
N MET A 151 -3.65 -15.06 -18.88
CA MET A 151 -3.97 -15.44 -17.50
C MET A 151 -2.71 -15.64 -16.65
N PHE A 152 -1.68 -16.27 -17.23
CA PHE A 152 -0.40 -16.49 -16.56
C PHE A 152 0.28 -15.14 -16.27
N ALA A 153 0.35 -14.25 -17.28
CA ALA A 153 0.93 -12.93 -17.12
C ALA A 153 0.19 -12.11 -16.04
N ALA A 154 -1.14 -12.12 -16.09
CA ALA A 154 -1.97 -11.37 -15.14
C ALA A 154 -1.76 -11.85 -13.69
N LEU A 155 -1.82 -13.15 -13.44
CA LEU A 155 -1.63 -13.70 -12.11
C LEU A 155 -0.21 -13.46 -11.60
N PHE A 156 0.80 -13.69 -12.43
CA PHE A 156 2.19 -13.55 -12.04
C PHE A 156 2.54 -12.10 -11.68
N LEU A 157 2.16 -11.14 -12.53
CA LEU A 157 2.35 -9.71 -12.24
C LEU A 157 1.55 -9.26 -11.02
N GLY A 158 0.36 -9.84 -10.80
CA GLY A 158 -0.44 -9.59 -9.61
C GLY A 158 0.24 -10.08 -8.33
N PHE A 159 0.84 -11.27 -8.34
CA PHE A 159 1.65 -11.77 -7.21
C PHE A 159 2.91 -10.93 -6.98
N MET A 160 3.59 -10.53 -8.06
CA MET A 160 4.73 -9.64 -7.96
C MET A 160 4.36 -8.30 -7.31
N GLY A 161 3.17 -7.77 -7.60
CA GLY A 161 2.65 -6.57 -6.94
C GLY A 161 2.59 -6.65 -5.42
N ASN A 162 2.43 -7.83 -4.83
CA ASN A 162 2.50 -8.02 -3.38
C ASN A 162 3.94 -8.20 -2.88
N LEU A 163 4.79 -8.92 -3.61
CA LEU A 163 6.17 -9.20 -3.21
C LEU A 163 7.02 -7.92 -3.13
N ILE A 164 6.82 -7.00 -4.07
CA ILE A 164 7.57 -5.72 -4.09
C ILE A 164 7.29 -4.82 -2.88
N GLY A 165 6.20 -5.05 -2.16
CA GLY A 165 5.80 -4.21 -1.03
C GLY A 165 6.74 -4.21 0.19
N GLY A 166 7.72 -5.12 0.23
CA GLY A 166 8.69 -5.26 1.31
C GLY A 166 10.12 -4.85 0.96
N ILE A 167 10.46 -4.66 -0.32
CA ILE A 167 11.86 -4.49 -0.76
C ILE A 167 12.51 -3.16 -0.31
N THR A 168 11.73 -2.14 -0.03
CA THR A 168 12.23 -0.89 0.54
C THR A 168 11.42 -0.48 1.76
N HIS A 169 12.00 0.32 2.65
CA HIS A 169 11.32 0.85 3.82
C HIS A 169 10.18 1.83 3.47
N TYR A 170 10.11 2.29 2.24
CA TYR A 170 9.06 3.15 1.69
C TYR A 170 8.15 2.44 0.69
N ALA A 171 8.34 1.15 0.46
CA ALA A 171 7.63 0.38 -0.57
C ALA A 171 6.12 0.34 -0.35
N SER A 172 5.68 0.34 0.89
CA SER A 172 4.26 0.25 1.25
C SER A 172 3.97 0.95 2.57
N GLY A 173 2.69 1.20 2.86
CA GLY A 173 2.28 1.77 4.15
C GLY A 173 2.78 0.95 5.35
N PRO A 174 2.53 -0.37 5.40
CA PRO A 174 3.07 -1.23 6.46
C PRO A 174 4.59 -1.17 6.59
N ALA A 175 5.35 -1.19 5.47
CA ALA A 175 6.80 -1.10 5.50
C ALA A 175 7.30 0.17 6.20
N GLY A 176 6.68 1.31 5.90
CA GLY A 176 6.99 2.58 6.57
C GLY A 176 6.72 2.57 8.07
N VAL A 177 5.64 1.92 8.50
CA VAL A 177 5.30 1.78 9.93
C VAL A 177 6.31 0.88 10.65
N TYR A 178 6.66 -0.27 10.07
CA TYR A 178 7.65 -1.18 10.65
C TYR A 178 9.04 -0.54 10.70
N TYR A 179 9.44 0.16 9.66
CA TYR A 179 10.71 0.90 9.67
C TYR A 179 10.73 2.01 10.72
N GLY A 180 9.62 2.74 10.87
CA GLY A 180 9.47 3.80 11.87
C GLY A 180 9.55 3.33 13.32
N SER A 181 9.43 2.02 13.58
CA SER A 181 9.61 1.42 14.90
C SER A 181 11.08 1.43 15.38
N GLY A 182 12.04 1.67 14.48
CA GLY A 182 13.45 1.84 14.80
C GLY A 182 14.25 0.56 15.05
N TYR A 183 13.69 -0.62 14.76
CA TYR A 183 14.39 -1.90 14.94
C TYR A 183 15.44 -2.19 13.87
N PHE A 184 15.33 -1.54 12.71
CA PHE A 184 16.19 -1.79 11.55
C PHE A 184 16.80 -0.50 11.02
N SER A 185 18.08 -0.54 10.70
CA SER A 185 18.72 0.50 9.90
C SER A 185 18.33 0.38 8.42
N VAL A 186 18.49 1.45 7.65
CA VAL A 186 18.24 1.45 6.19
C VAL A 186 19.02 0.34 5.50
N GLY A 187 20.30 0.18 5.85
CA GLY A 187 21.18 -0.85 5.25
C GLY A 187 20.74 -2.28 5.56
N GLU A 188 20.20 -2.53 6.74
CA GLU A 188 19.64 -3.83 7.12
C GLU A 188 18.35 -4.10 6.37
N TRP A 189 17.48 -3.09 6.22
CA TRP A 189 16.25 -3.25 5.45
C TRP A 189 16.52 -3.68 4.01
N PHE A 190 17.44 -3.00 3.32
CA PHE A 190 17.83 -3.36 1.94
C PHE A 190 18.54 -4.71 1.79
N LYS A 191 19.02 -5.31 2.89
CA LYS A 191 19.62 -6.66 2.86
C LYS A 191 18.60 -7.77 3.09
N ILE A 192 17.50 -7.47 3.78
CA ILE A 192 16.47 -8.44 4.16
C ILE A 192 15.36 -8.47 3.11
N GLY A 193 14.96 -7.32 2.57
CA GLY A 193 13.95 -7.17 1.52
C GLY A 193 14.51 -7.49 0.15
#